data_75c5f82aecadc9cb1a8fdb18dde49540
#
_entry.id   75c5f82aecadc9cb1a8fdb18dde49540
#
_cell.length_a   1.000
_cell.length_b   1.000
_cell.length_c   1.000
_cell.angle_alpha   90.00
_cell.angle_beta   90.00
_cell.angle_gamma   90.00
#
_symmetry.space_group_name_H-M   'P 1'
#
loop_
_entity.id
_entity.type
_entity.pdbx_description
1 polymer ?
#
loop_
_entity_poly.entity_id
_entity_poly.type
_entity_poly.pdbx_seq_one_letter_code
_entity_poly.pdbx_strand_id
1 'polypeptide(L)'
;VLATNYGSNDLEFIPIGETEPIRVNEGIAHFLEHKMFEQPDESDAFEKFSKWGANANAFTNFTTTAYLFTTTENFYDCLDHLLDYVQTPHFTDENVEKEKGIIAQEIKMYDDDPGWNVSFNAIKAMYVNHPVRVDIAGTVDSVYKITKEELYKCYNTFYNPGNMALFVIGDLEAEEFFENVKKANKYDMAKMDHEITRIYPEEPTTVNKKEIITQAPISMPIFNIGFKDDKVNIKGKELLRYEVITDILNDMLFRRGSELYEDLYMKGLINRSFGAGFTSQIDYSFTTIGGESKQPKEVKKIIFEYIDKYKKEGLDRETFERVKKSSIGNFIKYFDSLTFIANNFIFYKFKDINLLDYVEVIKEVTFEEVQQRLEDHFREDNCVISIVEPLDESNK
;
A
#
# COMPACT_ATOMS: atom_id res chain seq x y z
N VAL A 1 14.71 -8.34 -2.90
CA VAL A 1 13.24 -8.33 -3.01
C VAL A 1 12.85 -8.89 -4.36
N LEU A 2 12.04 -9.93 -4.38
CA LEU A 2 11.36 -10.46 -5.57
C LEU A 2 9.87 -10.14 -5.43
N ALA A 3 9.29 -9.42 -6.37
CA ALA A 3 7.90 -9.00 -6.28
C ALA A 3 7.14 -9.26 -7.58
N THR A 4 5.86 -9.51 -7.46
CA THR A 4 4.92 -9.54 -8.57
C THR A 4 3.98 -8.33 -8.50
N ASN A 5 3.66 -7.75 -9.64
CA ASN A 5 2.62 -6.74 -9.79
C ASN A 5 1.24 -7.42 -9.72
N TYR A 6 0.91 -7.90 -8.51
CA TYR A 6 -0.30 -8.62 -8.16
C TYR A 6 -0.65 -8.36 -6.70
N GLY A 7 -1.84 -7.89 -6.43
CA GLY A 7 -2.30 -7.60 -5.08
C GLY A 7 -3.79 -7.87 -4.89
N SER A 8 -4.33 -7.46 -3.75
CA SER A 8 -5.73 -7.74 -3.40
C SER A 8 -6.75 -7.04 -4.29
N ASN A 9 -6.35 -6.02 -5.07
CA ASN A 9 -7.23 -5.36 -6.04
C ASN A 9 -7.49 -6.19 -7.31
N ASP A 10 -6.63 -7.17 -7.62
CA ASP A 10 -6.72 -7.97 -8.84
C ASP A 10 -7.76 -9.10 -8.72
N LEU A 11 -9.03 -8.71 -8.50
CA LEU A 11 -10.14 -9.65 -8.30
C LEU A 11 -10.78 -10.13 -9.60
N GLU A 12 -10.63 -9.39 -10.69
CA GLU A 12 -11.20 -9.74 -11.98
C GLU A 12 -10.17 -9.53 -13.10
N PHE A 13 -9.90 -10.59 -13.86
CA PHE A 13 -8.86 -10.60 -14.89
C PHE A 13 -9.10 -11.72 -15.89
N ILE A 14 -8.40 -11.65 -17.04
CA ILE A 14 -8.36 -12.74 -18.02
C ILE A 14 -7.12 -13.60 -17.74
N PRO A 15 -7.29 -14.90 -17.35
CA PRO A 15 -6.16 -15.80 -17.11
C PRO A 15 -5.31 -16.02 -18.37
N ILE A 16 -4.02 -16.27 -18.18
CA ILE A 16 -3.12 -16.58 -19.31
C ILE A 16 -3.65 -17.79 -20.09
N GLY A 17 -3.80 -17.61 -21.40
CA GLY A 17 -4.29 -18.64 -22.32
C GLY A 17 -5.81 -18.79 -22.38
N GLU A 18 -6.55 -17.97 -21.64
CA GLU A 18 -8.00 -17.87 -21.70
C GLU A 18 -8.43 -16.58 -22.43
N THR A 19 -9.70 -16.49 -22.83
CA THR A 19 -10.26 -15.32 -23.52
C THR A 19 -11.37 -14.67 -22.70
N GLU A 20 -11.91 -15.37 -21.73
CA GLU A 20 -13.01 -14.91 -20.89
C GLU A 20 -12.48 -14.48 -19.52
N PRO A 21 -13.00 -13.39 -18.97
CA PRO A 21 -12.62 -12.96 -17.63
C PRO A 21 -13.15 -13.92 -16.56
N ILE A 22 -12.38 -14.03 -15.49
CA ILE A 22 -12.84 -14.66 -14.25
C ILE A 22 -12.82 -13.66 -13.12
N ARG A 23 -13.71 -13.85 -12.15
CA ARG A 23 -13.66 -13.17 -10.86
C ARG A 23 -13.30 -14.18 -9.79
N VAL A 24 -12.27 -13.87 -9.00
CA VAL A 24 -11.77 -14.71 -7.90
C VAL A 24 -12.27 -14.21 -6.54
N ASN A 25 -12.10 -15.05 -5.53
CA ASN A 25 -12.52 -14.72 -4.17
C ASN A 25 -11.59 -13.66 -3.53
N GLU A 26 -12.20 -12.75 -2.74
CA GLU A 26 -11.48 -11.72 -1.99
C GLU A 26 -10.49 -12.37 -1.01
N GLY A 27 -9.29 -11.76 -0.86
CA GLY A 27 -8.21 -12.29 -0.03
C GLY A 27 -7.29 -13.30 -0.72
N ILE A 28 -7.57 -13.69 -1.99
CA ILE A 28 -6.80 -14.73 -2.67
C ILE A 28 -5.33 -14.36 -2.89
N ALA A 29 -4.99 -13.09 -3.10
CA ALA A 29 -3.60 -12.66 -3.26
C ALA A 29 -2.79 -12.86 -1.97
N HIS A 30 -3.34 -12.50 -0.82
CA HIS A 30 -2.76 -12.73 0.49
C HIS A 30 -2.70 -14.24 0.82
N PHE A 31 -3.77 -14.98 0.50
CA PHE A 31 -3.77 -16.43 0.65
C PHE A 31 -2.66 -17.09 -0.17
N LEU A 32 -2.45 -16.63 -1.41
CA LEU A 32 -1.40 -17.13 -2.28
C LEU A 32 -0.01 -16.84 -1.69
N GLU A 33 0.21 -15.67 -1.11
CA GLU A 33 1.45 -15.34 -0.41
C GLU A 33 1.78 -16.37 0.67
N HIS A 34 0.82 -16.67 1.56
CA HIS A 34 0.97 -17.68 2.61
C HIS A 34 1.34 -19.06 2.04
N LYS A 35 0.65 -19.47 0.97
CA LYS A 35 0.87 -20.78 0.36
C LYS A 35 2.20 -20.95 -0.34
N MET A 36 2.89 -19.86 -0.68
CA MET A 36 4.21 -19.94 -1.29
C MET A 36 5.30 -20.40 -0.31
N PHE A 37 5.08 -20.30 1.00
CA PHE A 37 6.08 -20.73 2.00
C PHE A 37 6.05 -22.22 2.28
N GLU A 38 4.94 -22.90 2.05
CA GLU A 38 4.84 -24.33 2.28
C GLU A 38 5.47 -25.13 1.12
N GLN A 39 6.49 -25.91 1.43
CA GLN A 39 7.25 -26.66 0.45
C GLN A 39 6.67 -28.07 0.24
N PRO A 40 7.01 -28.77 -0.89
CA PRO A 40 6.54 -30.13 -1.14
C PRO A 40 6.92 -31.17 -0.09
N ASP A 41 7.96 -30.90 0.69
CA ASP A 41 8.42 -31.74 1.80
C ASP A 41 7.83 -31.35 3.16
N GLU A 42 6.78 -30.51 3.14
CA GLU A 42 6.09 -29.96 4.32
C GLU A 42 6.95 -29.02 5.17
N SER A 43 8.15 -28.65 4.72
CA SER A 43 8.99 -27.65 5.38
C SER A 43 8.53 -26.23 5.09
N ASP A 44 8.85 -25.30 5.99
CA ASP A 44 8.67 -23.86 5.80
C ASP A 44 9.90 -23.26 5.12
N ALA A 45 9.68 -22.50 4.03
CA ALA A 45 10.76 -21.80 3.34
C ALA A 45 11.59 -20.89 4.25
N PHE A 46 11.02 -20.32 5.30
CA PHE A 46 11.73 -19.48 6.28
C PHE A 46 12.80 -20.24 7.08
N GLU A 47 12.67 -21.55 7.28
CA GLU A 47 13.66 -22.33 8.05
C GLU A 47 15.06 -22.29 7.43
N LYS A 48 15.16 -22.33 6.10
CA LYS A 48 16.45 -22.28 5.42
C LYS A 48 17.12 -20.91 5.58
N PHE A 49 16.36 -19.83 5.46
CA PHE A 49 16.88 -18.48 5.69
C PHE A 49 17.44 -18.33 7.11
N SER A 50 16.71 -18.81 8.10
CA SER A 50 17.15 -18.80 9.50
C SER A 50 18.45 -19.57 9.71
N LYS A 51 18.62 -20.73 9.05
CA LYS A 51 19.85 -21.53 9.12
C LYS A 51 21.08 -20.81 8.52
N TRP A 52 20.84 -19.95 7.52
CA TRP A 52 21.90 -19.12 6.90
C TRP A 52 22.10 -17.76 7.57
N GLY A 53 21.40 -17.50 8.68
CA GLY A 53 21.51 -16.22 9.39
C GLY A 53 20.84 -15.05 8.66
N ALA A 54 19.97 -15.34 7.72
CA ALA A 54 19.20 -14.33 6.99
C ALA A 54 17.85 -14.05 7.68
N ASN A 55 17.38 -12.81 7.57
CA ASN A 55 16.04 -12.42 7.94
C ASN A 55 15.21 -12.35 6.66
N ALA A 56 14.15 -13.18 6.57
CA ALA A 56 13.24 -13.20 5.44
C ALA A 56 11.84 -12.72 5.86
N ASN A 57 11.12 -12.15 4.91
CA ASN A 57 9.75 -11.69 5.09
C ASN A 57 8.99 -11.71 3.76
N ALA A 58 7.67 -11.56 3.81
CA ALA A 58 6.83 -11.28 2.66
C ALA A 58 5.71 -10.33 3.05
N PHE A 59 5.06 -9.77 2.06
CA PHE A 59 3.85 -8.98 2.26
C PHE A 59 3.01 -8.95 0.98
N THR A 60 1.70 -8.85 1.17
CA THR A 60 0.74 -8.50 0.14
C THR A 60 0.09 -7.18 0.49
N ASN A 61 0.00 -6.29 -0.50
CA ASN A 61 -0.79 -5.08 -0.42
C ASN A 61 -1.86 -5.04 -1.53
N PHE A 62 -2.45 -3.89 -1.78
CA PHE A 62 -3.51 -3.75 -2.79
C PHE A 62 -3.04 -4.04 -4.23
N THR A 63 -1.76 -3.84 -4.55
CA THR A 63 -1.23 -3.91 -5.93
C THR A 63 -0.01 -4.79 -6.09
N THR A 64 0.60 -5.25 -4.99
CA THR A 64 1.90 -5.94 -5.03
C THR A 64 1.97 -7.04 -3.99
N THR A 65 2.52 -8.19 -4.36
CA THR A 65 2.99 -9.23 -3.44
C THR A 65 4.50 -9.34 -3.58
N ALA A 66 5.22 -9.34 -2.46
CA ALA A 66 6.68 -9.33 -2.44
C ALA A 66 7.25 -10.31 -1.42
N TYR A 67 8.35 -10.92 -1.79
CA TYR A 67 9.16 -11.84 -0.98
C TYR A 67 10.55 -11.26 -0.86
N LEU A 68 11.09 -11.18 0.34
CA LEU A 68 12.36 -10.50 0.58
C LEU A 68 13.21 -11.17 1.65
N PHE A 69 14.50 -10.96 1.56
CA PHE A 69 15.42 -11.30 2.63
C PHE A 69 16.52 -10.23 2.77
N THR A 70 17.12 -10.20 3.95
CA THR A 70 18.34 -9.45 4.25
C THR A 70 19.33 -10.38 4.91
N THR A 71 20.61 -10.31 4.49
CA THR A 71 21.67 -11.14 5.04
C THR A 71 23.01 -10.42 4.99
N THR A 72 23.94 -10.83 5.83
CA THR A 72 25.35 -10.42 5.79
C THR A 72 26.26 -11.51 5.20
N GLU A 73 25.77 -12.74 5.14
CA GLU A 73 26.51 -13.91 4.63
C GLU A 73 25.55 -14.81 3.85
N ASN A 74 26.09 -15.79 3.10
CA ASN A 74 25.29 -16.78 2.35
C ASN A 74 24.29 -16.19 1.37
N PHE A 75 24.65 -15.06 0.74
CA PHE A 75 23.73 -14.32 -0.13
C PHE A 75 23.18 -15.16 -1.29
N TYR A 76 24.06 -15.90 -2.00
CA TYR A 76 23.62 -16.70 -3.15
C TYR A 76 22.79 -17.91 -2.75
N ASP A 77 23.07 -18.55 -1.60
CA ASP A 77 22.22 -19.63 -1.09
C ASP A 77 20.81 -19.11 -0.76
N CYS A 78 20.71 -17.92 -0.16
CA CYS A 78 19.43 -17.24 0.10
C CYS A 78 18.72 -16.83 -1.19
N LEU A 79 19.45 -16.31 -2.18
CA LEU A 79 18.89 -15.91 -3.47
C LEU A 79 18.35 -17.11 -4.24
N ASP A 80 19.13 -18.20 -4.33
CA ASP A 80 18.72 -19.41 -5.01
C ASP A 80 17.47 -20.01 -4.36
N HIS A 81 17.43 -20.00 -3.02
CA HIS A 81 16.26 -20.48 -2.30
C HIS A 81 15.03 -19.58 -2.49
N LEU A 82 15.20 -18.24 -2.49
CA LEU A 82 14.11 -17.31 -2.79
C LEU A 82 13.54 -17.58 -4.18
N LEU A 83 14.41 -17.68 -5.18
CA LEU A 83 14.00 -17.97 -6.55
C LEU A 83 13.37 -19.35 -6.70
N ASP A 84 13.87 -20.34 -5.96
CA ASP A 84 13.39 -21.72 -6.02
C ASP A 84 11.95 -21.82 -5.52
N TYR A 85 11.65 -21.37 -4.30
CA TYR A 85 10.33 -21.55 -3.73
C TYR A 85 9.26 -20.65 -4.40
N VAL A 86 9.61 -19.43 -4.79
CA VAL A 86 8.65 -18.55 -5.50
C VAL A 86 8.30 -19.08 -6.90
N GLN A 87 9.20 -19.81 -7.53
CA GLN A 87 8.97 -20.41 -8.84
C GLN A 87 8.42 -21.85 -8.80
N THR A 88 8.19 -22.42 -7.60
CA THR A 88 7.75 -23.81 -7.46
C THR A 88 6.52 -23.91 -6.54
N PRO A 89 5.34 -23.46 -7.00
CA PRO A 89 4.14 -23.50 -6.19
C PRO A 89 3.70 -24.94 -5.90
N HIS A 90 3.27 -25.18 -4.64
CA HIS A 90 2.78 -26.48 -4.21
C HIS A 90 1.45 -26.34 -3.47
N PHE A 91 0.33 -26.43 -4.22
CA PHE A 91 -1.01 -26.33 -3.66
C PHE A 91 -1.73 -27.67 -3.76
N THR A 92 -2.17 -28.18 -2.62
CA THR A 92 -3.01 -29.39 -2.49
C THR A 92 -4.32 -29.03 -1.81
N ASP A 93 -5.35 -29.87 -1.97
CA ASP A 93 -6.61 -29.63 -1.26
C ASP A 93 -6.39 -29.58 0.26
N GLU A 94 -5.52 -30.45 0.78
CA GLU A 94 -5.23 -30.55 2.20
C GLU A 94 -4.56 -29.30 2.76
N ASN A 95 -3.50 -28.81 2.07
CA ASN A 95 -2.78 -27.65 2.57
C ASN A 95 -3.55 -26.33 2.39
N VAL A 96 -4.44 -26.26 1.39
CA VAL A 96 -5.36 -25.13 1.20
C VAL A 96 -6.41 -25.11 2.32
N GLU A 97 -7.04 -26.26 2.64
CA GLU A 97 -8.02 -26.31 3.73
C GLU A 97 -7.42 -25.96 5.11
N LYS A 98 -6.19 -26.38 5.38
CA LYS A 98 -5.48 -26.05 6.62
C LYS A 98 -5.26 -24.52 6.73
N GLU A 99 -4.85 -23.88 5.63
CA GLU A 99 -4.52 -22.45 5.60
C GLU A 99 -5.75 -21.56 5.82
N LYS A 100 -6.94 -21.97 5.35
CA LYS A 100 -8.20 -21.23 5.57
C LYS A 100 -8.43 -20.90 7.05
N GLY A 101 -8.14 -21.87 7.92
CA GLY A 101 -8.28 -21.67 9.38
C GLY A 101 -7.30 -20.66 9.94
N ILE A 102 -6.07 -20.63 9.44
CA ILE A 102 -5.01 -19.72 9.89
C ILE A 102 -5.37 -18.29 9.48
N ILE A 103 -5.69 -18.08 8.19
CA ILE A 103 -6.05 -16.76 7.67
C ILE A 103 -7.37 -16.25 8.29
N ALA A 104 -8.34 -17.13 8.55
CA ALA A 104 -9.57 -16.75 9.24
C ALA A 104 -9.32 -16.24 10.67
N GLN A 105 -8.28 -16.72 11.37
CA GLN A 105 -7.88 -16.19 12.66
C GLN A 105 -7.15 -14.85 12.52
N GLU A 106 -6.32 -14.70 11.51
CA GLU A 106 -5.63 -13.45 11.22
C GLU A 106 -6.62 -12.34 10.87
N ILE A 107 -7.64 -12.61 10.03
CA ILE A 107 -8.72 -11.65 9.73
C ILE A 107 -9.39 -11.17 11.03
N LYS A 108 -9.70 -12.06 11.95
CA LYS A 108 -10.31 -11.67 13.24
C LYS A 108 -9.37 -10.80 14.08
N MET A 109 -8.06 -11.05 14.02
CA MET A 109 -7.09 -10.22 14.72
C MET A 109 -7.07 -8.79 14.16
N TYR A 110 -7.17 -8.61 12.83
CA TYR A 110 -7.30 -7.28 12.21
C TYR A 110 -8.67 -6.64 12.50
N ASP A 111 -9.75 -7.41 12.53
CA ASP A 111 -11.08 -6.92 12.91
C ASP A 111 -11.10 -6.35 14.34
N ASP A 112 -10.26 -6.88 15.23
CA ASP A 112 -10.11 -6.41 16.61
C ASP A 112 -9.13 -5.22 16.76
N ASP A 113 -8.38 -4.83 15.70
CA ASP A 113 -7.45 -3.69 15.73
C ASP A 113 -8.15 -2.36 15.41
N PRO A 114 -8.28 -1.43 16.39
CA PRO A 114 -8.96 -0.15 16.17
C PRO A 114 -8.24 0.76 15.15
N GLY A 115 -6.90 0.68 15.07
CA GLY A 115 -6.09 1.46 14.13
C GLY A 115 -6.30 1.00 12.69
N TRP A 116 -6.35 -0.32 12.49
CA TRP A 116 -6.73 -0.92 11.22
C TRP A 116 -8.15 -0.51 10.83
N ASN A 117 -9.10 -0.69 11.73
CA ASN A 117 -10.51 -0.40 11.49
C ASN A 117 -10.76 1.05 11.11
N VAL A 118 -10.17 2.02 11.82
CA VAL A 118 -10.38 3.44 11.50
C VAL A 118 -9.85 3.79 10.11
N SER A 119 -8.70 3.23 9.73
CA SER A 119 -8.06 3.47 8.43
C SER A 119 -8.84 2.81 7.30
N PHE A 120 -9.20 1.54 7.49
CA PHE A 120 -9.90 0.78 6.46
C PHE A 120 -11.34 1.26 6.26
N ASN A 121 -12.04 1.65 7.33
CA ASN A 121 -13.36 2.26 7.24
C ASN A 121 -13.33 3.60 6.48
N ALA A 122 -12.25 4.39 6.57
CA ALA A 122 -12.10 5.59 5.75
C ALA A 122 -12.01 5.23 4.25
N ILE A 123 -11.26 4.18 3.89
CA ILE A 123 -11.19 3.70 2.50
C ILE A 123 -12.56 3.17 2.03
N LYS A 124 -13.25 2.37 2.84
CA LYS A 124 -14.62 1.89 2.56
C LYS A 124 -15.63 3.04 2.39
N ALA A 125 -15.42 4.14 3.13
CA ALA A 125 -16.26 5.32 3.00
C ALA A 125 -15.97 6.11 1.72
N MET A 126 -14.72 6.16 1.26
CA MET A 126 -14.32 6.85 0.03
C MET A 126 -14.76 6.13 -1.24
N TYR A 127 -14.53 4.82 -1.33
CA TYR A 127 -14.72 4.06 -2.58
C TYR A 127 -16.05 3.32 -2.64
N VAL A 128 -16.73 3.39 -3.81
CA VAL A 128 -18.03 2.77 -4.06
C VAL A 128 -17.85 1.38 -4.67
N ASN A 129 -17.08 1.27 -5.74
CA ASN A 129 -16.94 0.05 -6.54
C ASN A 129 -15.50 -0.48 -6.55
N HIS A 130 -14.50 0.41 -6.46
CA HIS A 130 -13.09 0.05 -6.60
C HIS A 130 -12.66 -1.02 -5.58
N PRO A 131 -11.90 -2.07 -5.98
CA PRO A 131 -11.48 -3.16 -5.09
C PRO A 131 -10.68 -2.72 -3.85
N VAL A 132 -10.03 -1.57 -3.86
CA VAL A 132 -9.30 -1.03 -2.70
C VAL A 132 -10.17 -0.93 -1.44
N ARG A 133 -11.49 -0.93 -1.57
CA ARG A 133 -12.45 -0.96 -0.46
C ARG A 133 -12.59 -2.32 0.22
N VAL A 134 -12.01 -3.36 -0.38
CA VAL A 134 -12.00 -4.73 0.15
C VAL A 134 -10.72 -4.94 0.93
N ASP A 135 -10.82 -5.58 2.10
CA ASP A 135 -9.65 -5.88 2.93
C ASP A 135 -8.66 -6.77 2.19
N ILE A 136 -7.37 -6.55 2.40
CA ILE A 136 -6.29 -7.31 1.73
C ILE A 136 -6.43 -8.81 2.01
N ALA A 137 -6.75 -9.17 3.25
CA ALA A 137 -6.98 -10.56 3.65
C ALA A 137 -8.38 -11.09 3.22
N GLY A 138 -9.24 -10.24 2.68
CA GLY A 138 -10.62 -10.58 2.35
C GLY A 138 -11.53 -10.67 3.57
N THR A 139 -12.49 -11.58 3.51
CA THR A 139 -13.40 -11.91 4.61
C THR A 139 -13.30 -13.40 4.95
N VAL A 140 -13.68 -13.79 6.17
CA VAL A 140 -13.74 -15.22 6.56
C VAL A 140 -14.54 -16.01 5.51
N ASP A 141 -15.70 -15.48 5.09
CA ASP A 141 -16.57 -16.14 4.10
C ASP A 141 -15.92 -16.28 2.71
N SER A 142 -15.15 -15.29 2.27
CA SER A 142 -14.46 -15.36 0.97
C SER A 142 -13.28 -16.32 1.01
N VAL A 143 -12.50 -16.31 2.09
CA VAL A 143 -11.34 -17.20 2.29
C VAL A 143 -11.75 -18.67 2.28
N TYR A 144 -12.87 -19.01 2.93
CA TYR A 144 -13.36 -20.41 2.93
C TYR A 144 -13.82 -20.92 1.54
N LYS A 145 -14.04 -20.04 0.56
CA LYS A 145 -14.40 -20.40 -0.83
C LYS A 145 -13.20 -20.56 -1.75
N ILE A 146 -12.02 -20.10 -1.33
CA ILE A 146 -10.80 -20.20 -2.15
C ILE A 146 -10.46 -21.67 -2.41
N THR A 147 -10.12 -21.99 -3.64
CA THR A 147 -9.75 -23.33 -4.08
C THR A 147 -8.32 -23.36 -4.62
N LYS A 148 -7.70 -24.54 -4.66
CA LYS A 148 -6.36 -24.68 -5.26
C LYS A 148 -6.36 -24.34 -6.74
N GLU A 149 -7.45 -24.59 -7.45
CA GLU A 149 -7.60 -24.27 -8.87
C GLU A 149 -7.56 -22.75 -9.10
N GLU A 150 -8.24 -21.97 -8.24
CA GLU A 150 -8.17 -20.51 -8.28
C GLU A 150 -6.75 -20.01 -7.95
N LEU A 151 -6.10 -20.59 -6.95
CA LEU A 151 -4.71 -20.24 -6.58
C LEU A 151 -3.76 -20.50 -7.76
N TYR A 152 -3.85 -21.66 -8.42
CA TYR A 152 -3.05 -21.93 -9.62
C TYR A 152 -3.37 -21.00 -10.78
N LYS A 153 -4.63 -20.60 -10.99
CA LYS A 153 -4.98 -19.62 -12.02
C LYS A 153 -4.35 -18.26 -11.73
N CYS A 154 -4.42 -17.79 -10.49
CA CYS A 154 -3.77 -16.55 -10.07
C CYS A 154 -2.24 -16.63 -10.21
N TYR A 155 -1.64 -17.70 -9.70
CA TYR A 155 -0.19 -17.91 -9.80
C TYR A 155 0.27 -17.91 -11.26
N ASN A 156 -0.33 -18.75 -12.11
CA ASN A 156 0.06 -18.87 -13.51
C ASN A 156 -0.11 -17.57 -14.30
N THR A 157 -1.02 -16.69 -13.88
CA THR A 157 -1.27 -15.41 -14.53
C THR A 157 -0.31 -14.34 -14.05
N PHE A 158 -0.17 -14.19 -12.74
CA PHE A 158 0.52 -13.03 -12.16
C PHE A 158 1.99 -13.28 -11.78
N TYR A 159 2.38 -14.53 -11.47
CA TYR A 159 3.77 -14.90 -11.23
C TYR A 159 4.45 -15.25 -12.56
N ASN A 160 4.41 -14.29 -13.46
CA ASN A 160 4.95 -14.36 -14.80
C ASN A 160 6.18 -13.44 -14.88
N PRO A 161 7.29 -13.85 -15.53
CA PRO A 161 8.51 -13.07 -15.58
C PRO A 161 8.32 -11.64 -16.12
N GLY A 162 7.36 -11.42 -17.04
CA GLY A 162 7.01 -10.09 -17.52
C GLY A 162 6.25 -9.20 -16.52
N ASN A 163 5.66 -9.80 -15.49
CA ASN A 163 4.90 -9.11 -14.44
C ASN A 163 5.65 -9.02 -13.10
N MET A 164 6.89 -9.53 -13.05
CA MET A 164 7.70 -9.58 -11.83
C MET A 164 8.93 -8.69 -11.92
N ALA A 165 9.47 -8.33 -10.76
CA ALA A 165 10.72 -7.60 -10.64
C ALA A 165 11.56 -8.18 -9.51
N LEU A 166 12.84 -8.41 -9.79
CA LEU A 166 13.86 -8.75 -8.78
C LEU A 166 14.76 -7.54 -8.59
N PHE A 167 14.82 -7.03 -7.38
CA PHE A 167 15.72 -5.94 -7.00
C PHE A 167 16.67 -6.39 -5.89
N VAL A 168 17.95 -6.15 -6.09
CA VAL A 168 19.00 -6.46 -5.13
C VAL A 168 19.87 -5.23 -4.90
N ILE A 169 20.25 -5.01 -3.66
CA ILE A 169 21.19 -3.97 -3.26
C ILE A 169 22.16 -4.54 -2.22
N GLY A 170 23.44 -4.28 -2.40
CA GLY A 170 24.52 -4.77 -1.53
C GLY A 170 25.88 -4.66 -2.21
N ASP A 171 26.89 -5.20 -1.57
CA ASP A 171 28.26 -5.33 -2.11
C ASP A 171 28.35 -6.59 -2.96
N LEU A 172 28.00 -6.48 -4.25
CA LEU A 172 27.86 -7.60 -5.18
C LEU A 172 28.43 -7.24 -6.56
N GLU A 173 29.02 -8.23 -7.24
CA GLU A 173 29.41 -8.12 -8.64
C GLU A 173 28.19 -8.37 -9.55
N ALA A 174 27.81 -7.36 -10.35
CA ALA A 174 26.58 -7.40 -11.16
C ALA A 174 26.56 -8.56 -12.15
N GLU A 175 27.68 -8.84 -12.83
CA GLU A 175 27.80 -9.93 -13.79
C GLU A 175 27.56 -11.29 -13.14
N GLU A 176 28.17 -11.53 -11.98
CA GLU A 176 27.99 -12.77 -11.22
C GLU A 176 26.55 -12.93 -10.75
N PHE A 177 25.94 -11.86 -10.26
CA PHE A 177 24.54 -11.85 -9.87
C PHE A 177 23.62 -12.26 -11.03
N PHE A 178 23.76 -11.60 -12.19
CA PHE A 178 22.91 -11.92 -13.36
C PHE A 178 23.12 -13.36 -13.87
N GLU A 179 24.33 -13.90 -13.85
CA GLU A 179 24.57 -15.29 -14.22
C GLU A 179 23.93 -16.29 -13.25
N ASN A 180 23.93 -16.00 -11.94
CA ASN A 180 23.24 -16.84 -10.96
C ASN A 180 21.73 -16.78 -11.14
N VAL A 181 21.13 -15.58 -11.33
CA VAL A 181 19.71 -15.44 -11.61
C VAL A 181 19.28 -16.20 -12.86
N LYS A 182 20.06 -16.13 -13.95
CA LYS A 182 19.78 -16.89 -15.18
C LYS A 182 19.79 -18.41 -14.94
N LYS A 183 20.71 -18.91 -14.13
CA LYS A 183 20.79 -20.35 -13.81
C LYS A 183 19.64 -20.82 -12.93
N ALA A 184 19.22 -19.99 -11.96
CA ALA A 184 18.12 -20.28 -11.04
C ALA A 184 16.74 -20.08 -11.66
N ASN A 185 16.65 -19.44 -12.83
CA ASN A 185 15.37 -19.15 -13.47
C ASN A 185 14.68 -20.42 -13.98
N LYS A 186 13.47 -20.67 -13.51
CA LYS A 186 12.57 -21.76 -13.93
C LYS A 186 11.40 -21.28 -14.76
N TYR A 187 11.19 -19.96 -14.89
CA TYR A 187 10.09 -19.43 -15.67
C TYR A 187 10.28 -19.65 -17.17
N ASP A 188 9.16 -19.88 -17.85
CA ASP A 188 9.11 -19.89 -19.30
C ASP A 188 9.23 -18.45 -19.84
N MET A 189 10.41 -18.08 -20.29
CA MET A 189 10.69 -16.75 -20.81
C MET A 189 9.90 -16.41 -22.08
N ALA A 190 9.28 -17.38 -22.75
CA ALA A 190 8.38 -17.11 -23.86
C ALA A 190 7.07 -16.41 -23.41
N LYS A 191 6.76 -16.45 -22.13
CA LYS A 191 5.61 -15.74 -21.54
C LYS A 191 5.94 -14.30 -21.09
N MET A 192 7.18 -13.85 -21.25
CA MET A 192 7.62 -12.53 -20.76
C MET A 192 6.83 -11.37 -21.37
N ASP A 193 6.45 -11.47 -22.63
CA ASP A 193 5.71 -10.43 -23.35
C ASP A 193 4.18 -10.54 -23.23
N HIS A 194 3.69 -11.45 -22.35
CA HIS A 194 2.25 -11.61 -22.16
C HIS A 194 1.67 -10.47 -21.32
N GLU A 195 0.79 -9.69 -21.92
CA GLU A 195 0.06 -8.62 -21.24
C GLU A 195 -1.10 -9.19 -20.41
N ILE A 196 -1.15 -8.83 -19.14
CA ILE A 196 -2.21 -9.26 -18.22
C ILE A 196 -3.35 -8.26 -18.30
N THR A 197 -4.53 -8.75 -18.72
CA THR A 197 -5.75 -7.93 -18.75
C THR A 197 -6.43 -7.97 -17.39
N ARG A 198 -6.35 -6.85 -16.65
CA ARG A 198 -7.09 -6.62 -15.39
C ARG A 198 -8.38 -5.89 -15.68
N ILE A 199 -9.43 -6.19 -14.92
CA ILE A 199 -10.74 -5.57 -15.08
C ILE A 199 -11.13 -4.91 -13.77
N TYR A 200 -11.22 -3.60 -13.78
CA TYR A 200 -11.70 -2.81 -12.65
C TYR A 200 -13.06 -2.20 -12.98
N PRO A 201 -13.99 -2.20 -12.00
CA PRO A 201 -15.27 -1.53 -12.19
C PRO A 201 -15.08 -0.03 -12.31
N GLU A 202 -15.98 0.64 -13.02
CA GLU A 202 -16.01 2.10 -13.08
C GLU A 202 -16.27 2.66 -11.68
N GLU A 203 -15.38 3.51 -11.21
CA GLU A 203 -15.45 4.13 -9.89
C GLU A 203 -15.96 5.58 -10.02
N PRO A 204 -17.11 5.93 -9.37
CA PRO A 204 -17.60 7.29 -9.42
C PRO A 204 -16.71 8.25 -8.62
N THR A 205 -16.70 9.52 -8.99
CA THR A 205 -15.98 10.57 -8.24
C THR A 205 -16.58 10.86 -6.86
N THR A 206 -17.85 10.49 -6.66
CA THR A 206 -18.53 10.63 -5.37
C THR A 206 -18.02 9.62 -4.34
N VAL A 207 -18.13 9.98 -3.07
CA VAL A 207 -17.81 9.08 -1.96
C VAL A 207 -18.99 8.16 -1.64
N ASN A 208 -18.70 6.96 -1.14
CA ASN A 208 -19.71 5.96 -0.76
C ASN A 208 -20.51 6.41 0.47
N LYS A 209 -19.82 6.89 1.52
CA LYS A 209 -20.44 7.40 2.75
C LYS A 209 -19.65 8.59 3.27
N LYS A 210 -20.34 9.56 3.86
CA LYS A 210 -19.66 10.71 4.45
C LYS A 210 -19.04 10.42 5.80
N GLU A 211 -19.60 9.46 6.53
CA GLU A 211 -19.17 9.13 7.90
C GLU A 211 -19.36 7.63 8.17
N ILE A 212 -18.38 7.03 8.85
CA ILE A 212 -18.48 5.70 9.47
C ILE A 212 -18.01 5.83 10.92
N ILE A 213 -18.86 5.41 11.87
CA ILE A 213 -18.53 5.38 13.30
C ILE A 213 -18.67 3.94 13.78
N THR A 214 -17.62 3.45 14.44
CA THR A 214 -17.59 2.13 15.10
C THR A 214 -17.13 2.29 16.55
N GLN A 215 -17.25 1.24 17.36
CA GLN A 215 -16.82 1.23 18.75
C GLN A 215 -15.80 0.12 18.99
N ALA A 216 -14.84 0.40 19.86
CA ALA A 216 -13.82 -0.57 20.28
C ALA A 216 -13.39 -0.33 21.75
N PRO A 217 -12.72 -1.29 22.40
CA PRO A 217 -12.22 -1.14 23.77
C PRO A 217 -10.99 -0.25 23.85
N ILE A 218 -11.15 1.02 23.51
CA ILE A 218 -10.11 2.07 23.52
C ILE A 218 -10.44 3.15 24.56
N SER A 219 -9.44 3.91 25.00
CA SER A 219 -9.61 4.98 26.01
C SER A 219 -9.88 6.36 25.40
N MET A 220 -9.52 6.56 24.14
CA MET A 220 -9.70 7.82 23.40
C MET A 220 -10.13 7.53 21.97
N PRO A 221 -11.08 8.29 21.41
CA PRO A 221 -11.46 8.14 20.01
C PRO A 221 -10.28 8.29 19.06
N ILE A 222 -10.21 7.39 18.08
CA ILE A 222 -9.27 7.45 16.95
C ILE A 222 -10.06 7.87 15.72
N PHE A 223 -9.51 8.75 14.91
CA PHE A 223 -10.19 9.20 13.69
C PHE A 223 -9.28 9.19 12.47
N ASN A 224 -9.89 9.08 11.31
CA ASN A 224 -9.24 9.24 10.01
C ASN A 224 -10.17 10.01 9.06
N ILE A 225 -9.74 11.17 8.60
CA ILE A 225 -10.43 11.97 7.59
C ILE A 225 -9.80 11.60 6.25
N GLY A 226 -10.62 11.14 5.29
CA GLY A 226 -10.17 10.78 3.96
C GLY A 226 -10.63 11.79 2.93
N PHE A 227 -9.75 12.12 1.98
CA PHE A 227 -10.09 12.90 0.78
C PHE A 227 -9.81 12.03 -0.45
N LYS A 228 -10.88 11.53 -1.08
CA LYS A 228 -10.79 10.75 -2.30
C LYS A 228 -10.30 11.62 -3.44
N ASP A 229 -9.35 11.10 -4.22
CA ASP A 229 -8.87 11.78 -5.41
C ASP A 229 -9.65 11.35 -6.66
N ASP A 230 -9.79 12.24 -7.61
CA ASP A 230 -10.46 11.99 -8.88
C ASP A 230 -9.48 11.89 -10.07
N LYS A 231 -8.21 12.28 -9.87
CA LYS A 231 -7.17 12.14 -10.86
C LYS A 231 -6.52 10.76 -10.79
N VAL A 232 -6.92 9.89 -11.70
CA VAL A 232 -6.45 8.50 -11.83
C VAL A 232 -5.98 8.21 -13.25
N ASN A 233 -5.44 7.01 -13.50
CA ASN A 233 -4.90 6.55 -14.78
C ASN A 233 -3.68 7.35 -15.26
N ILE A 234 -2.90 7.86 -14.32
CA ILE A 234 -1.60 8.49 -14.57
C ILE A 234 -0.48 7.59 -14.06
N LYS A 235 0.69 7.62 -14.70
CA LYS A 235 1.85 6.80 -14.35
C LYS A 235 3.17 7.50 -14.65
N GLY A 236 4.28 6.90 -14.29
CA GLY A 236 5.61 7.41 -14.56
C GLY A 236 5.87 8.78 -13.91
N LYS A 237 6.63 9.63 -14.59
CA LYS A 237 7.04 10.95 -14.05
C LYS A 237 5.84 11.86 -13.76
N GLU A 238 4.70 11.71 -14.45
CA GLU A 238 3.48 12.46 -14.15
C GLU A 238 2.89 12.07 -12.80
N LEU A 239 2.77 10.78 -12.52
CA LEU A 239 2.29 10.29 -11.22
C LEU A 239 3.22 10.69 -10.09
N LEU A 240 4.55 10.56 -10.29
CA LEU A 240 5.54 10.99 -9.31
C LEU A 240 5.41 12.49 -9.00
N ARG A 241 5.26 13.33 -10.04
CA ARG A 241 5.07 14.77 -9.85
C ARG A 241 3.80 15.08 -9.06
N TYR A 242 2.72 14.37 -9.36
CA TYR A 242 1.45 14.51 -8.67
C TYR A 242 1.53 14.11 -7.19
N GLU A 243 2.22 13.01 -6.90
CA GLU A 243 2.53 12.54 -5.55
C GLU A 243 3.32 13.61 -4.78
N VAL A 244 4.42 14.08 -5.35
CA VAL A 244 5.30 15.09 -4.72
C VAL A 244 4.57 16.41 -4.44
N ILE A 245 3.73 16.89 -5.37
CA ILE A 245 2.94 18.11 -5.17
C ILE A 245 1.98 17.94 -3.98
N THR A 246 1.32 16.78 -3.90
CA THR A 246 0.37 16.51 -2.81
C THR A 246 1.06 16.32 -1.47
N ASP A 247 2.22 15.66 -1.44
CA ASP A 247 3.02 15.51 -0.21
C ASP A 247 3.55 16.84 0.31
N ILE A 248 4.02 17.72 -0.58
CA ILE A 248 4.42 19.08 -0.21
C ILE A 248 3.23 19.84 0.40
N LEU A 249 2.05 19.75 -0.23
CA LEU A 249 0.84 20.38 0.29
C LEU A 249 0.45 19.83 1.66
N ASN A 250 0.45 18.51 1.82
CA ASN A 250 0.15 17.87 3.11
C ASN A 250 1.14 18.29 4.20
N ASP A 251 2.43 18.37 3.88
CA ASP A 251 3.46 18.83 4.81
C ASP A 251 3.26 20.31 5.19
N MET A 252 2.87 21.16 4.25
CA MET A 252 2.57 22.57 4.54
C MET A 252 1.38 22.74 5.48
N LEU A 253 0.35 21.92 5.33
CA LEU A 253 -0.92 22.05 6.06
C LEU A 253 -0.92 21.30 7.39
N PHE A 254 -0.41 20.07 7.45
CA PHE A 254 -0.68 19.13 8.55
C PHE A 254 0.54 18.69 9.35
N ARG A 255 1.76 18.98 8.87
CA ARG A 255 2.99 18.60 9.58
C ARG A 255 3.20 19.43 10.84
N ARG A 256 3.91 18.86 11.82
CA ARG A 256 4.37 19.61 13.02
C ARG A 256 5.11 20.88 12.60
N GLY A 257 4.69 22.02 13.18
CA GLY A 257 5.20 23.35 12.83
C GLY A 257 4.38 24.05 11.73
N SER A 258 3.29 23.46 11.23
CA SER A 258 2.26 24.19 10.49
C SER A 258 1.34 24.94 11.45
N GLU A 259 0.76 26.05 11.01
CA GLU A 259 -0.15 26.85 11.81
C GLU A 259 -1.35 26.03 12.31
N LEU A 260 -1.93 25.22 11.45
CA LEU A 260 -3.05 24.33 11.79
C LEU A 260 -2.65 23.30 12.87
N TYR A 261 -1.49 22.65 12.71
CA TYR A 261 -1.03 21.67 13.72
C TYR A 261 -0.87 22.32 15.08
N GLU A 262 -0.20 23.48 15.14
CA GLU A 262 0.05 24.19 16.38
C GLU A 262 -1.25 24.64 17.05
N ASP A 263 -2.21 25.17 16.28
CA ASP A 263 -3.52 25.60 16.80
C ASP A 263 -4.30 24.41 17.40
N LEU A 264 -4.41 23.32 16.67
CA LEU A 264 -5.09 22.10 17.15
C LEU A 264 -4.39 21.51 18.39
N TYR A 265 -3.05 21.51 18.40
CA TYR A 265 -2.27 20.98 19.52
C TYR A 265 -2.40 21.86 20.78
N MET A 266 -2.33 23.17 20.64
CA MET A 266 -2.49 24.13 21.74
C MET A 266 -3.92 24.14 22.33
N LYS A 267 -4.92 23.87 21.50
CA LYS A 267 -6.31 23.65 21.94
C LYS A 267 -6.53 22.30 22.63
N GLY A 268 -5.53 21.41 22.63
CA GLY A 268 -5.64 20.05 23.18
C GLY A 268 -6.57 19.14 22.39
N LEU A 269 -6.84 19.45 21.13
CA LEU A 269 -7.71 18.69 20.24
C LEU A 269 -6.99 17.52 19.58
N ILE A 270 -5.66 17.59 19.45
CA ILE A 270 -4.82 16.52 18.91
C ILE A 270 -3.62 16.25 19.82
N ASN A 271 -2.98 15.11 19.60
CA ASN A 271 -1.71 14.75 20.24
C ASN A 271 -0.64 14.46 19.18
N ARG A 272 0.43 13.78 19.57
CA ARG A 272 1.57 13.48 18.67
C ARG A 272 1.26 12.42 17.62
N SER A 273 0.14 11.70 17.73
CA SER A 273 -0.31 10.72 16.73
C SER A 273 -0.90 11.38 15.48
N PHE A 274 -1.25 12.68 15.55
CA PHE A 274 -1.82 13.40 14.40
C PHE A 274 -0.82 13.53 13.26
N GLY A 275 -1.28 13.20 12.05
CA GLY A 275 -0.52 13.32 10.82
C GLY A 275 -1.38 13.16 9.59
N ALA A 276 -0.77 13.40 8.43
CA ALA A 276 -1.38 13.21 7.12
C ALA A 276 -0.45 12.41 6.22
N GLY A 277 -1.05 11.70 5.25
CA GLY A 277 -0.32 10.97 4.22
C GLY A 277 -1.13 10.90 2.93
N PHE A 278 -0.43 10.82 1.80
CA PHE A 278 -1.03 10.61 0.50
C PHE A 278 -0.70 9.22 -0.02
N THR A 279 -1.74 8.48 -0.39
CA THR A 279 -1.61 7.21 -1.11
C THR A 279 -1.82 7.47 -2.58
N SER A 280 -0.82 7.15 -3.40
CA SER A 280 -0.83 7.36 -4.83
C SER A 280 -0.63 6.04 -5.56
N GLN A 281 -1.62 5.65 -6.37
CA GLN A 281 -1.57 4.51 -7.27
C GLN A 281 -2.03 4.93 -8.67
N ILE A 282 -1.88 4.06 -9.66
CA ILE A 282 -2.26 4.37 -11.04
C ILE A 282 -3.76 4.60 -11.16
N ASP A 283 -4.55 3.76 -10.50
CA ASP A 283 -6.00 3.63 -10.63
C ASP A 283 -6.78 4.20 -9.44
N TYR A 284 -6.11 4.56 -8.34
CA TYR A 284 -6.72 5.22 -7.20
C TYR A 284 -5.71 6.05 -6.41
N SER A 285 -6.19 7.09 -5.76
CA SER A 285 -5.40 7.88 -4.80
C SER A 285 -6.29 8.59 -3.78
N PHE A 286 -5.72 8.87 -2.62
CA PHE A 286 -6.42 9.57 -1.55
C PHE A 286 -5.45 10.14 -0.52
N THR A 287 -5.85 11.24 0.12
CA THR A 287 -5.18 11.72 1.35
C THR A 287 -5.93 11.22 2.57
N THR A 288 -5.19 10.81 3.59
CA THR A 288 -5.72 10.55 4.93
C THR A 288 -5.10 11.49 5.95
N ILE A 289 -5.92 11.99 6.88
CA ILE A 289 -5.51 12.85 8.00
C ILE A 289 -6.09 12.22 9.26
N GLY A 290 -5.25 11.76 10.17
CA GLY A 290 -5.73 10.99 11.31
C GLY A 290 -4.93 11.18 12.58
N GLY A 291 -5.44 10.57 13.64
CA GLY A 291 -4.86 10.59 14.98
C GLY A 291 -5.89 10.32 16.06
N GLU A 292 -5.55 10.66 17.28
CA GLU A 292 -6.43 10.57 18.43
C GLU A 292 -6.98 11.94 18.82
N SER A 293 -8.26 12.01 19.13
CA SER A 293 -8.94 13.22 19.61
C SER A 293 -10.17 12.89 20.43
N LYS A 294 -10.42 13.66 21.49
CA LYS A 294 -11.70 13.63 22.20
C LYS A 294 -12.86 14.21 21.38
N GLN A 295 -12.55 15.01 20.37
CA GLN A 295 -13.50 15.76 19.55
C GLN A 295 -13.16 15.67 18.05
N PRO A 296 -13.21 14.47 17.42
CA PRO A 296 -12.79 14.28 16.02
C PRO A 296 -13.55 15.19 15.03
N LYS A 297 -14.85 15.42 15.27
CA LYS A 297 -15.66 16.26 14.40
C LYS A 297 -15.29 17.75 14.49
N GLU A 298 -14.87 18.23 15.67
CA GLU A 298 -14.34 19.60 15.82
C GLU A 298 -12.99 19.75 15.14
N VAL A 299 -12.11 18.72 15.23
CA VAL A 299 -10.85 18.68 14.45
C VAL A 299 -11.13 18.80 12.95
N LYS A 300 -12.07 18.01 12.41
CA LYS A 300 -12.48 18.09 11.00
C LYS A 300 -12.95 19.50 10.63
N LYS A 301 -13.79 20.10 11.45
CA LYS A 301 -14.32 21.44 11.21
C LYS A 301 -13.19 22.49 11.14
N ILE A 302 -12.25 22.47 12.10
CA ILE A 302 -11.11 23.40 12.11
C ILE A 302 -10.21 23.16 10.89
N ILE A 303 -9.99 21.91 10.48
CA ILE A 303 -9.24 21.61 9.24
C ILE A 303 -9.89 22.32 8.06
N PHE A 304 -11.21 22.27 7.89
CA PHE A 304 -11.90 22.97 6.80
C PHE A 304 -11.81 24.49 6.93
N GLU A 305 -11.90 25.05 8.14
CA GLU A 305 -11.71 26.49 8.37
C GLU A 305 -10.32 26.97 7.90
N TYR A 306 -9.26 26.16 8.14
CA TYR A 306 -7.92 26.46 7.65
C TYR A 306 -7.76 26.23 6.13
N ILE A 307 -8.36 25.19 5.58
CA ILE A 307 -8.39 24.98 4.12
C ILE A 307 -9.05 26.18 3.43
N ASP A 308 -10.21 26.65 3.90
CA ASP A 308 -10.90 27.81 3.36
C ASP A 308 -10.11 29.10 3.51
N LYS A 309 -9.42 29.26 4.66
CA LYS A 309 -8.48 30.37 4.88
C LYS A 309 -7.39 30.38 3.82
N TYR A 310 -6.70 29.23 3.62
CA TYR A 310 -5.60 29.15 2.68
C TYR A 310 -6.05 29.23 1.20
N LYS A 311 -7.25 28.78 0.87
CA LYS A 311 -7.85 29.00 -0.46
C LYS A 311 -8.08 30.49 -0.71
N LYS A 312 -8.53 31.23 0.30
CA LYS A 312 -8.83 32.66 0.19
C LYS A 312 -7.58 33.54 0.25
N GLU A 313 -6.65 33.26 1.12
CA GLU A 313 -5.48 34.10 1.43
C GLU A 313 -4.22 33.67 0.67
N GLY A 314 -4.20 32.44 0.12
CA GLY A 314 -3.03 31.79 -0.47
C GLY A 314 -2.17 31.08 0.57
N LEU A 315 -1.35 30.15 0.09
CA LEU A 315 -0.33 29.47 0.87
C LEU A 315 0.89 30.39 1.10
N ASP A 316 1.69 30.09 2.13
CA ASP A 316 2.91 30.84 2.40
C ASP A 316 4.09 30.31 1.55
N ARG A 317 4.69 31.19 0.74
CA ARG A 317 5.81 30.86 -0.14
C ARG A 317 7.08 30.48 0.62
N GLU A 318 7.34 31.08 1.79
CA GLU A 318 8.52 30.74 2.60
C GLU A 318 8.38 29.32 3.16
N THR A 319 7.20 28.96 3.63
CA THR A 319 6.87 27.61 4.08
C THR A 319 7.02 26.58 2.93
N PHE A 320 6.55 26.90 1.73
CA PHE A 320 6.75 26.05 0.56
C PHE A 320 8.24 25.75 0.30
N GLU A 321 9.08 26.77 0.26
CA GLU A 321 10.52 26.60 0.03
C GLU A 321 11.20 25.79 1.15
N ARG A 322 10.77 26.00 2.39
CA ARG A 322 11.26 25.25 3.54
C ARG A 322 10.86 23.78 3.48
N VAL A 323 9.61 23.49 3.12
CA VAL A 323 9.11 22.11 2.98
C VAL A 323 9.84 21.40 1.85
N LYS A 324 10.00 21.99 0.67
CA LYS A 324 10.80 21.42 -0.44
C LYS A 324 12.19 21.01 -0.01
N LYS A 325 12.91 21.90 0.67
CA LYS A 325 14.27 21.61 1.18
C LYS A 325 14.26 20.45 2.19
N SER A 326 13.27 20.42 3.08
CA SER A 326 13.11 19.35 4.07
C SER A 326 12.83 18.00 3.39
N SER A 327 11.97 17.97 2.39
CA SER A 327 11.62 16.76 1.65
C SER A 327 12.83 16.19 0.92
N ILE A 328 13.64 17.03 0.26
CA ILE A 328 14.91 16.60 -0.37
C ILE A 328 15.86 16.01 0.69
N GLY A 329 16.03 16.69 1.82
CA GLY A 329 16.91 16.22 2.90
C GLY A 329 16.46 14.88 3.48
N ASN A 330 15.16 14.72 3.71
CA ASN A 330 14.58 13.45 4.18
C ASN A 330 14.76 12.32 3.17
N PHE A 331 14.51 12.59 1.89
CA PHE A 331 14.68 11.60 0.83
C PHE A 331 16.12 11.11 0.77
N ILE A 332 17.11 12.02 0.76
CA ILE A 332 18.53 11.63 0.75
C ILE A 332 18.88 10.79 1.99
N LYS A 333 18.36 11.15 3.17
CA LYS A 333 18.58 10.38 4.40
C LYS A 333 18.01 8.96 4.34
N TYR A 334 16.91 8.76 3.64
CA TYR A 334 16.30 7.42 3.50
C TYR A 334 17.19 6.47 2.68
N PHE A 335 18.11 6.96 1.86
CA PHE A 335 19.09 6.14 1.15
C PHE A 335 20.17 5.51 2.06
N ASP A 336 20.20 5.84 3.34
CA ASP A 336 20.98 5.10 4.34
C ASP A 336 20.35 3.74 4.70
N SER A 337 19.10 3.49 4.26
CA SER A 337 18.35 2.24 4.51
C SER A 337 18.26 1.40 3.25
N LEU A 338 18.93 0.25 3.22
CA LEU A 338 18.82 -0.72 2.12
C LEU A 338 17.38 -1.19 1.91
N THR A 339 16.64 -1.41 3.00
CA THR A 339 15.24 -1.81 2.95
C THR A 339 14.35 -0.73 2.32
N PHE A 340 14.57 0.55 2.66
CA PHE A 340 13.86 1.65 2.01
C PHE A 340 14.12 1.66 0.50
N ILE A 341 15.38 1.57 0.10
CA ILE A 341 15.76 1.59 -1.31
C ILE A 341 15.08 0.44 -2.04
N ALA A 342 15.23 -0.80 -1.55
CA ALA A 342 14.70 -1.99 -2.20
C ALA A 342 13.18 -1.94 -2.37
N ASN A 343 12.45 -1.62 -1.31
CA ASN A 343 10.98 -1.57 -1.35
C ASN A 343 10.50 -0.46 -2.29
N ASN A 344 11.09 0.74 -2.22
CA ASN A 344 10.62 1.85 -3.06
C ASN A 344 10.99 1.67 -4.53
N PHE A 345 12.14 1.06 -4.87
CA PHE A 345 12.42 0.72 -6.28
C PHE A 345 11.37 -0.22 -6.84
N ILE A 346 10.95 -1.24 -6.09
CA ILE A 346 9.90 -2.18 -6.51
C ILE A 346 8.54 -1.46 -6.66
N PHE A 347 8.10 -0.70 -5.65
CA PHE A 347 6.82 0.00 -5.69
C PHE A 347 6.73 1.00 -6.84
N TYR A 348 7.80 1.75 -7.08
CA TYR A 348 7.83 2.71 -8.17
C TYR A 348 7.99 2.05 -9.54
N LYS A 349 8.70 0.91 -9.62
CA LYS A 349 8.85 0.14 -10.86
C LYS A 349 7.49 -0.25 -11.45
N PHE A 350 6.56 -0.72 -10.62
CA PHE A 350 5.21 -1.11 -11.08
C PHE A 350 4.31 0.07 -11.44
N LYS A 351 4.72 1.28 -11.10
CA LYS A 351 4.07 2.54 -11.51
C LYS A 351 4.76 3.22 -12.71
N ASP A 352 5.73 2.56 -13.34
CA ASP A 352 6.62 3.13 -14.38
C ASP A 352 7.44 4.35 -13.88
N ILE A 353 7.70 4.44 -12.57
CA ILE A 353 8.46 5.52 -11.95
C ILE A 353 9.90 5.06 -11.71
N ASN A 354 10.87 5.93 -12.06
CA ASN A 354 12.24 5.77 -11.60
C ASN A 354 12.41 6.52 -10.26
N LEU A 355 12.72 5.77 -9.19
CA LEU A 355 12.92 6.35 -7.85
C LEU A 355 13.98 7.47 -7.84
N LEU A 356 15.00 7.38 -8.69
CA LEU A 356 16.08 8.37 -8.75
C LEU A 356 15.63 9.74 -9.31
N ASP A 357 14.50 9.80 -10.00
CA ASP A 357 13.94 11.06 -10.53
C ASP A 357 13.29 11.91 -9.42
N TYR A 358 13.09 11.37 -8.22
CA TYR A 358 12.35 12.02 -7.13
C TYR A 358 12.92 13.40 -6.77
N VAL A 359 14.24 13.51 -6.61
CA VAL A 359 14.89 14.79 -6.25
C VAL A 359 14.78 15.82 -7.37
N GLU A 360 14.87 15.40 -8.63
CA GLU A 360 14.69 16.28 -9.80
C GLU A 360 13.26 16.82 -9.83
N VAL A 361 12.28 15.92 -9.70
CA VAL A 361 10.87 16.28 -9.69
C VAL A 361 10.53 17.26 -8.57
N ILE A 362 11.02 17.03 -7.32
CA ILE A 362 10.82 17.99 -6.22
C ILE A 362 11.36 19.38 -6.60
N LYS A 363 12.56 19.45 -7.18
CA LYS A 363 13.15 20.75 -7.57
C LYS A 363 12.31 21.49 -8.60
N GLU A 364 11.69 20.77 -9.52
CA GLU A 364 10.86 21.32 -10.58
C GLU A 364 9.45 21.76 -10.12
N VAL A 365 8.91 21.19 -9.04
CA VAL A 365 7.58 21.56 -8.51
C VAL A 365 7.53 23.04 -8.15
N THR A 366 6.51 23.75 -8.65
CA THR A 366 6.28 25.16 -8.43
C THR A 366 5.29 25.43 -7.32
N PHE A 367 5.34 26.62 -6.75
CA PHE A 367 4.38 27.06 -5.74
C PHE A 367 2.95 27.12 -6.28
N GLU A 368 2.81 27.53 -7.51
CA GLU A 368 1.52 27.66 -8.21
C GLU A 368 0.83 26.30 -8.40
N GLU A 369 1.59 25.23 -8.65
CA GLU A 369 1.06 23.87 -8.71
C GLU A 369 0.53 23.40 -7.35
N VAL A 370 1.25 23.70 -6.27
CA VAL A 370 0.82 23.33 -4.90
C VAL A 370 -0.42 24.13 -4.50
N GLN A 371 -0.48 25.42 -4.87
CA GLN A 371 -1.66 26.26 -4.65
C GLN A 371 -2.87 25.74 -5.44
N GLN A 372 -2.69 25.34 -6.70
CA GLN A 372 -3.76 24.75 -7.50
C GLN A 372 -4.22 23.42 -6.90
N ARG A 373 -3.29 22.59 -6.41
CA ARG A 373 -3.62 21.33 -5.77
C ARG A 373 -4.48 21.49 -4.52
N LEU A 374 -4.27 22.56 -3.74
CA LEU A 374 -5.13 22.89 -2.60
C LEU A 374 -6.60 23.09 -3.03
N GLU A 375 -6.82 23.78 -4.15
CA GLU A 375 -8.17 24.01 -4.69
C GLU A 375 -8.83 22.71 -5.15
N ASP A 376 -8.07 21.90 -5.89
CA ASP A 376 -8.59 20.71 -6.56
C ASP A 376 -8.87 19.55 -5.61
N HIS A 377 -8.02 19.38 -4.60
CA HIS A 377 -8.03 18.16 -3.78
C HIS A 377 -8.90 18.24 -2.52
N PHE A 378 -8.76 19.32 -1.74
CA PHE A 378 -9.44 19.44 -0.46
C PHE A 378 -10.84 20.06 -0.61
N ARG A 379 -11.83 19.22 -0.89
CA ARG A 379 -13.23 19.60 -1.09
C ARG A 379 -14.15 18.85 -0.11
N GLU A 380 -15.32 19.43 0.20
CA GLU A 380 -16.31 18.75 1.07
C GLU A 380 -16.97 17.55 0.39
N ASP A 381 -17.16 17.61 -0.93
CA ASP A 381 -17.84 16.55 -1.68
C ASP A 381 -17.06 15.24 -1.76
N ASN A 382 -15.71 15.30 -1.76
CA ASN A 382 -14.83 14.12 -1.76
C ASN A 382 -14.30 13.72 -0.38
N CYS A 383 -14.75 14.40 0.70
CA CYS A 383 -14.29 14.18 2.07
C CYS A 383 -15.19 13.20 2.82
N VAL A 384 -14.54 12.32 3.59
CA VAL A 384 -15.17 11.38 4.52
C VAL A 384 -14.54 11.49 5.90
N ILE A 385 -15.20 10.92 6.93
CA ILE A 385 -14.58 10.72 8.23
C ILE A 385 -14.92 9.33 8.76
N SER A 386 -13.91 8.64 9.26
CA SER A 386 -14.02 7.40 10.01
C SER A 386 -13.64 7.69 11.47
N ILE A 387 -14.42 7.18 12.41
CA ILE A 387 -14.18 7.33 13.85
C ILE A 387 -14.37 5.97 14.51
N VAL A 388 -13.41 5.58 15.34
CA VAL A 388 -13.57 4.50 16.32
C VAL A 388 -13.72 5.17 17.68
N GLU A 389 -14.87 4.96 18.33
CA GLU A 389 -15.18 5.50 19.66
C GLU A 389 -14.94 4.48 20.75
N PRO A 390 -14.66 4.89 22.00
CA PRO A 390 -14.69 3.99 23.15
C PRO A 390 -16.03 3.27 23.27
N LEU A 391 -16.00 2.04 23.79
CA LEU A 391 -17.24 1.34 24.17
C LEU A 391 -17.98 2.14 25.23
N ASP A 392 -19.31 2.28 25.09
CA ASP A 392 -20.16 2.89 26.11
C ASP A 392 -20.10 2.07 27.41
N GLU A 393 -19.73 2.70 28.53
CA GLU A 393 -19.67 2.06 29.85
C GLU A 393 -21.05 1.51 30.31
N SER A 394 -22.15 1.93 29.66
CA SER A 394 -23.50 1.46 29.95
C SER A 394 -23.80 0.05 29.41
N ASN A 395 -22.89 -0.55 28.64
CA ASN A 395 -23.05 -1.89 28.06
C ASN A 395 -22.12 -2.95 28.73
N LYS A 396 -21.55 -2.62 29.89
CA LYS A 396 -20.77 -3.58 30.72
C LYS A 396 -21.63 -4.27 31.77
#